data_0ab3896c32ef98f602f3ebb0fdb1656b
#
_entry.id   0ab3896c32ef98f602f3ebb0fdb1656b
#
_cell.length_a   1.000
_cell.length_b   1.000
_cell.length_c   1.000
_cell.angle_alpha   90.00
_cell.angle_beta   90.00
_cell.angle_gamma   90.00
#
_symmetry.space_group_name_H-M   'P 1'
#
loop_
_entity.id
_entity.type
_entity.pdbx_description
1 polymer ?
#
loop_
_entity_poly.entity_id
_entity_poly.type
_entity_poly.pdbx_seq_one_letter_code
_entity_poly.pdbx_strand_id
1 'polypeptide(L)'
;MDSVINVENSRCAVLCVHGILGHPGFFDFLLPLVPCDWSVTNILLKGHGGSVKDFSAASMDEWKLQVAEAVAKLRGTHEKVLIVAHSMGTLFAVREAVAGNTDALFLMNTPLKIRVTRRLLSTPLKVLSGNIKKEDRWTQAALEAYGIGQDVNLLHYLGWVPRYLELFAEIRSVRKIISRLTVRTQVYLSAHDEMVSPASAKLFKECHSVKVKVLPTSGHYYYSDSDTRMLQDDFRQFVASVQV
;
A
#
# COMPACT_ATOMS: atom_id res chain seq x y z
N MET A 1 -12.68 7.78 5.68
CA MET A 1 -12.16 8.94 6.42
C MET A 1 -10.77 8.59 6.90
N ASP A 2 -9.88 9.59 6.94
CA ASP A 2 -8.59 9.42 7.60
C ASP A 2 -8.80 9.04 9.06
N SER A 3 -8.01 8.13 9.59
CA SER A 3 -7.95 7.89 11.01
C SER A 3 -6.62 8.43 11.55
N VAL A 4 -6.70 9.31 12.53
CA VAL A 4 -5.53 9.95 13.14
C VAL A 4 -5.57 9.72 14.65
N ILE A 5 -4.52 9.09 15.16
CA ILE A 5 -4.25 8.97 16.58
C ILE A 5 -3.00 9.82 16.87
N ASN A 6 -3.20 10.98 17.50
CA ASN A 6 -2.09 11.81 17.95
C ASN A 6 -1.78 11.47 19.41
N VAL A 7 -0.54 11.09 19.66
CA VAL A 7 -0.02 10.91 21.02
C VAL A 7 0.81 12.12 21.36
N GLU A 8 0.46 12.80 22.46
CA GLU A 8 1.15 14.00 22.90
C GLU A 8 2.62 13.66 23.26
N ASN A 9 3.56 14.48 22.77
CA ASN A 9 4.99 14.27 22.90
C ASN A 9 5.54 12.95 22.33
N SER A 10 4.83 12.32 21.40
CA SER A 10 5.34 11.15 20.69
C SER A 10 6.59 11.50 19.88
N ARG A 11 7.65 10.69 20.02
CA ARG A 11 8.87 10.85 19.19
C ARG A 11 8.74 10.17 17.84
N CYS A 12 7.83 9.21 17.72
CA CYS A 12 7.69 8.36 16.54
C CYS A 12 6.28 8.46 15.95
N ALA A 13 6.19 8.43 14.63
CA ALA A 13 4.92 8.37 13.92
C ALA A 13 4.90 7.29 12.84
N VAL A 14 3.72 6.73 12.62
CA VAL A 14 3.43 5.83 11.49
C VAL A 14 2.48 6.51 10.54
N LEU A 15 2.83 6.53 9.25
CA LEU A 15 1.95 6.88 8.15
C LEU A 15 1.56 5.62 7.38
N CYS A 16 0.26 5.32 7.29
CA CYS A 16 -0.26 4.22 6.47
C CYS A 16 -0.78 4.75 5.14
N VAL A 17 -0.34 4.14 4.02
CA VAL A 17 -0.70 4.56 2.66
C VAL A 17 -1.19 3.37 1.84
N HIS A 18 -2.49 3.32 1.55
CA HIS A 18 -3.11 2.23 0.81
C HIS A 18 -2.80 2.25 -0.70
N GLY A 19 -3.15 1.18 -1.40
CA GLY A 19 -3.00 1.03 -2.84
C GLY A 19 -4.12 1.68 -3.66
N ILE A 20 -3.99 1.60 -4.99
CA ILE A 20 -5.05 2.01 -5.93
C ILE A 20 -6.33 1.22 -5.64
N LEU A 21 -7.48 1.88 -5.68
CA LEU A 21 -8.82 1.38 -5.32
C LEU A 21 -8.95 0.93 -3.86
N GLY A 22 -7.92 1.07 -3.02
CA GLY A 22 -7.92 0.65 -1.63
C GLY A 22 -8.56 1.65 -0.67
N HIS A 23 -8.46 1.35 0.62
CA HIS A 23 -8.89 2.22 1.70
C HIS A 23 -8.08 1.98 2.99
N PRO A 24 -8.15 2.86 4.00
CA PRO A 24 -7.37 2.77 5.24
C PRO A 24 -7.56 1.47 6.02
N GLY A 25 -8.75 0.86 6.01
CA GLY A 25 -9.05 -0.39 6.71
C GLY A 25 -8.17 -1.59 6.27
N PHE A 26 -7.47 -1.47 5.14
CA PHE A 26 -6.51 -2.49 4.74
C PHE A 26 -5.42 -2.75 5.80
N PHE A 27 -5.11 -1.78 6.64
CA PHE A 27 -4.06 -1.88 7.67
C PHE A 27 -4.56 -2.31 9.05
N ASP A 28 -5.86 -2.58 9.22
CA ASP A 28 -6.46 -2.89 10.52
C ASP A 28 -5.80 -4.08 11.24
N PHE A 29 -5.20 -5.01 10.49
CA PHE A 29 -4.48 -6.13 11.06
C PHE A 29 -3.08 -5.79 11.58
N LEU A 30 -2.52 -4.63 11.24
CA LEU A 30 -1.22 -4.13 11.71
C LEU A 30 -1.34 -3.00 12.74
N LEU A 31 -2.35 -2.16 12.64
CA LEU A 31 -2.51 -0.97 13.50
C LEU A 31 -2.48 -1.28 15.00
N PRO A 32 -3.11 -2.38 15.51
CA PRO A 32 -3.04 -2.72 16.93
C PRO A 32 -1.65 -3.12 17.43
N LEU A 33 -0.68 -3.27 16.52
CA LEU A 33 0.70 -3.65 16.83
C LEU A 33 1.66 -2.47 16.87
N VAL A 34 1.17 -1.28 16.50
CA VAL A 34 1.93 -0.03 16.65
C VAL A 34 2.05 0.27 18.15
N PRO A 35 3.22 0.64 18.65
CA PRO A 35 3.37 1.02 20.06
C PRO A 35 2.40 2.14 20.45
N CYS A 36 1.83 2.05 21.64
CA CYS A 36 0.80 2.99 22.11
C CYS A 36 1.31 4.42 22.34
N ASP A 37 2.62 4.59 22.40
CA ASP A 37 3.32 5.88 22.50
C ASP A 37 3.66 6.51 21.14
N TRP A 38 3.28 5.86 20.03
CA TRP A 38 3.47 6.38 18.67
C TRP A 38 2.19 7.04 18.14
N SER A 39 2.37 8.12 17.39
CA SER A 39 1.29 8.70 16.61
C SER A 39 1.01 7.87 15.34
N VAL A 40 -0.25 7.74 14.96
CA VAL A 40 -0.66 7.02 13.76
C VAL A 40 -1.49 7.92 12.87
N THR A 41 -1.14 7.99 11.60
CA THR A 41 -1.95 8.62 10.55
C THR A 41 -2.20 7.58 9.46
N ASN A 42 -3.46 7.23 9.25
CA ASN A 42 -3.89 6.28 8.23
C ASN A 42 -4.76 7.04 7.22
N ILE A 43 -4.18 7.40 6.07
CA ILE A 43 -4.81 8.34 5.12
C ILE A 43 -5.71 7.63 4.12
N LEU A 44 -6.81 8.30 3.76
CA LEU A 44 -7.64 7.97 2.62
C LEU A 44 -7.24 8.87 1.45
N LEU A 45 -6.70 8.28 0.39
CA LEU A 45 -6.27 9.03 -0.79
C LEU A 45 -7.48 9.65 -1.51
N LYS A 46 -7.32 10.85 -2.03
CA LYS A 46 -8.38 11.61 -2.72
C LYS A 46 -9.09 10.76 -3.78
N GLY A 47 -10.41 10.85 -3.83
CA GLY A 47 -11.26 10.07 -4.75
C GLY A 47 -11.51 8.62 -4.32
N HIS A 48 -10.79 8.09 -3.32
CA HIS A 48 -11.09 6.82 -2.69
C HIS A 48 -12.15 7.02 -1.59
N GLY A 49 -12.90 5.98 -1.27
CA GLY A 49 -14.03 6.07 -0.31
C GLY A 49 -15.31 6.68 -0.90
N GLY A 50 -15.28 7.10 -2.16
CA GLY A 50 -16.38 7.71 -2.90
C GLY A 50 -16.89 6.87 -4.06
N SER A 51 -17.42 7.55 -5.08
CA SER A 51 -17.94 6.94 -6.30
C SER A 51 -16.85 6.68 -7.35
N VAL A 52 -17.21 5.95 -8.40
CA VAL A 52 -16.38 5.77 -9.61
C VAL A 52 -15.97 7.11 -10.21
N LYS A 53 -16.85 8.12 -10.17
CA LYS A 53 -16.57 9.46 -10.70
C LYS A 53 -15.57 10.22 -9.83
N ASP A 54 -15.69 10.11 -8.51
CA ASP A 54 -14.74 10.76 -7.58
C ASP A 54 -13.32 10.23 -7.79
N PHE A 55 -13.17 8.91 -7.94
CA PHE A 55 -11.88 8.31 -8.29
C PHE A 55 -11.37 8.76 -9.65
N SER A 56 -12.24 8.83 -10.67
CA SER A 56 -11.89 9.30 -12.01
C SER A 56 -11.39 10.75 -12.02
N ALA A 57 -11.92 11.58 -11.12
CA ALA A 57 -11.57 13.00 -11.01
C ALA A 57 -10.25 13.26 -10.26
N ALA A 58 -9.76 12.27 -9.49
CA ALA A 58 -8.47 12.39 -8.81
C ALA A 58 -7.30 12.15 -9.78
N SER A 59 -6.07 12.40 -9.34
CA SER A 59 -4.86 12.18 -10.14
C SER A 59 -3.71 11.61 -9.31
N MET A 60 -2.73 11.02 -10.00
CA MET A 60 -1.50 10.52 -9.37
C MET A 60 -0.71 11.65 -8.70
N ASP A 61 -0.72 12.85 -9.27
CA ASP A 61 -0.02 14.00 -8.71
C ASP A 61 -0.68 14.49 -7.41
N GLU A 62 -2.01 14.51 -7.36
CA GLU A 62 -2.73 14.82 -6.11
C GLU A 62 -2.46 13.78 -5.01
N TRP A 63 -2.40 12.49 -5.34
CA TRP A 63 -2.08 11.44 -4.37
C TRP A 63 -0.63 11.56 -3.86
N LYS A 64 0.33 11.84 -4.75
CA LYS A 64 1.72 12.11 -4.34
C LYS A 64 1.82 13.32 -3.42
N LEU A 65 1.13 14.41 -3.77
CA LEU A 65 1.11 15.63 -2.95
C LEU A 65 0.49 15.36 -1.58
N GLN A 66 -0.64 14.65 -1.51
CA GLN A 66 -1.30 14.31 -0.25
C GLN A 66 -0.38 13.48 0.67
N VAL A 67 0.37 12.52 0.11
CA VAL A 67 1.34 11.73 0.90
C VAL A 67 2.51 12.60 1.35
N ALA A 68 3.06 13.44 0.48
CA ALA A 68 4.17 14.34 0.83
C ALA A 68 3.77 15.33 1.93
N GLU A 69 2.57 15.92 1.86
CA GLU A 69 2.02 16.81 2.90
C GLU A 69 1.85 16.09 4.24
N ALA A 70 1.33 14.85 4.22
CA ALA A 70 1.19 14.03 5.42
C ALA A 70 2.55 13.72 6.06
N VAL A 71 3.55 13.35 5.25
CA VAL A 71 4.93 13.12 5.72
C VAL A 71 5.52 14.40 6.29
N ALA A 72 5.42 15.52 5.58
CA ALA A 72 5.95 16.82 6.04
C ALA A 72 5.34 17.24 7.38
N LYS A 73 4.03 17.06 7.55
CA LYS A 73 3.32 17.33 8.81
C LYS A 73 3.88 16.48 9.95
N LEU A 74 4.07 15.18 9.73
CA LEU A 74 4.62 14.27 10.75
C LEU A 74 6.07 14.61 11.07
N ARG A 75 6.90 14.92 10.07
CA ARG A 75 8.30 15.34 10.29
C ARG A 75 8.42 16.65 11.07
N GLY A 76 7.45 17.54 10.98
CA GLY A 76 7.41 18.77 11.76
C GLY A 76 7.19 18.56 13.26
N THR A 77 6.72 17.39 13.67
CA THR A 77 6.30 17.09 15.06
C THR A 77 6.92 15.83 15.65
N HIS A 78 7.58 14.98 14.84
CA HIS A 78 8.15 13.71 15.29
C HIS A 78 9.60 13.55 14.80
N GLU A 79 10.43 12.93 15.64
CA GLU A 79 11.83 12.65 15.32
C GLU A 79 11.98 11.51 14.31
N LYS A 80 11.09 10.51 14.38
CA LYS A 80 11.08 9.33 13.51
C LYS A 80 9.75 9.18 12.82
N VAL A 81 9.79 8.96 11.50
CA VAL A 81 8.61 8.69 10.67
C VAL A 81 8.79 7.36 9.94
N LEU A 82 7.91 6.41 10.23
CA LEU A 82 7.77 5.14 9.54
C LEU A 82 6.62 5.23 8.54
N ILE A 83 6.83 4.79 7.30
CA ILE A 83 5.73 4.61 6.34
C ILE A 83 5.42 3.12 6.17
N VAL A 84 4.17 2.76 6.41
CA VAL A 84 3.60 1.44 6.12
C VAL A 84 2.74 1.56 4.87
N ALA A 85 3.05 0.84 3.82
CA ALA A 85 2.37 1.05 2.56
C ALA A 85 2.05 -0.25 1.83
N HIS A 86 0.97 -0.22 1.04
CA HIS A 86 0.52 -1.32 0.21
C HIS A 86 0.43 -0.90 -1.26
N SER A 87 0.87 -1.78 -2.17
CA SER A 87 0.70 -1.64 -3.62
C SER A 87 1.15 -0.26 -4.13
N MET A 88 0.30 0.52 -4.80
CA MET A 88 0.59 1.88 -5.28
C MET A 88 1.18 2.77 -4.18
N GLY A 89 0.65 2.72 -2.97
CA GLY A 89 1.17 3.52 -1.84
C GLY A 89 2.64 3.30 -1.56
N THR A 90 3.18 2.11 -1.86
CA THR A 90 4.61 1.82 -1.70
C THR A 90 5.50 2.65 -2.64
N LEU A 91 4.97 3.07 -3.80
CA LEU A 91 5.70 3.92 -4.74
C LEU A 91 5.91 5.32 -4.14
N PHE A 92 4.90 5.85 -3.47
CA PHE A 92 4.99 7.14 -2.78
C PHE A 92 5.93 7.04 -1.58
N ALA A 93 5.83 5.98 -0.79
CA ALA A 93 6.72 5.71 0.33
C ALA A 93 8.20 5.67 -0.11
N VAL A 94 8.50 5.01 -1.23
CA VAL A 94 9.87 5.00 -1.80
C VAL A 94 10.32 6.40 -2.21
N ARG A 95 9.46 7.24 -2.79
CA ARG A 95 9.81 8.62 -3.13
C ARG A 95 10.19 9.43 -1.90
N GLU A 96 9.37 9.37 -0.86
CA GLU A 96 9.64 10.08 0.39
C GLU A 96 10.96 9.61 1.04
N ALA A 97 11.23 8.30 1.01
CA ALA A 97 12.47 7.76 1.53
C ALA A 97 13.70 8.19 0.74
N VAL A 98 13.63 8.18 -0.59
CA VAL A 98 14.72 8.66 -1.47
C VAL A 98 14.95 10.17 -1.34
N ALA A 99 13.90 10.92 -1.00
CA ALA A 99 14.00 12.35 -0.70
C ALA A 99 14.53 12.65 0.73
N GLY A 100 14.70 11.63 1.58
CA GLY A 100 15.19 11.79 2.95
C GLY A 100 14.12 12.18 3.98
N ASN A 101 12.84 12.04 3.62
CA ASN A 101 11.72 12.49 4.44
C ASN A 101 11.18 11.45 5.42
N THR A 102 11.71 10.21 5.42
CA THR A 102 11.28 9.13 6.33
C THR A 102 12.48 8.32 6.81
N ASP A 103 12.34 7.65 7.95
CA ASP A 103 13.42 6.88 8.60
C ASP A 103 13.34 5.39 8.28
N ALA A 104 12.14 4.86 8.02
CA ALA A 104 11.96 3.45 7.74
C ALA A 104 10.71 3.19 6.87
N LEU A 105 10.74 2.06 6.14
CA LEU A 105 9.62 1.62 5.29
C LEU A 105 9.23 0.17 5.58
N PHE A 106 7.92 -0.07 5.71
CA PHE A 106 7.34 -1.41 5.72
C PHE A 106 6.39 -1.53 4.52
N LEU A 107 6.81 -2.25 3.48
CA LEU A 107 6.18 -2.24 2.16
C LEU A 107 5.57 -3.60 1.82
N MET A 108 4.31 -3.60 1.38
CA MET A 108 3.58 -4.80 0.98
C MET A 108 3.20 -4.71 -0.50
N ASN A 109 3.57 -5.74 -1.26
CA ASN A 109 3.25 -5.90 -2.69
C ASN A 109 3.65 -4.71 -3.57
N THR A 110 4.91 -4.26 -3.43
CA THR A 110 5.46 -3.13 -4.22
C THR A 110 5.45 -3.44 -5.71
N PRO A 111 4.72 -2.67 -6.55
CA PRO A 111 4.43 -3.01 -7.94
C PRO A 111 5.55 -2.61 -8.90
N LEU A 112 6.80 -3.03 -8.65
CA LEU A 112 7.91 -2.74 -9.57
C LEU A 112 7.87 -3.60 -10.84
N LYS A 113 7.24 -4.77 -10.81
CA LYS A 113 6.91 -5.58 -12.01
C LYS A 113 5.47 -6.00 -11.93
N ILE A 114 4.71 -5.66 -12.95
CA ILE A 114 3.31 -6.05 -13.08
C ILE A 114 3.23 -7.41 -13.77
N ARG A 115 2.24 -8.20 -13.40
CA ARG A 115 1.77 -9.38 -14.11
C ARG A 115 0.26 -9.36 -14.26
N VAL A 116 -0.23 -9.97 -15.33
CA VAL A 116 -1.66 -10.16 -15.56
C VAL A 116 -1.95 -11.65 -15.40
N THR A 117 -2.83 -11.97 -14.46
CA THR A 117 -3.26 -13.35 -14.21
C THR A 117 -4.71 -13.55 -14.65
N ARG A 118 -5.11 -14.83 -14.84
CA ARG A 118 -6.52 -15.16 -15.13
C ARG A 118 -7.45 -14.67 -14.02
N ARG A 119 -6.99 -14.71 -12.76
CA ARG A 119 -7.77 -14.26 -11.60
C ARG A 119 -8.00 -12.75 -11.66
N LEU A 120 -6.98 -11.94 -11.97
CA LEU A 120 -7.13 -10.50 -12.14
C LEU A 120 -8.24 -10.17 -13.16
N LEU A 121 -8.33 -10.91 -14.26
CA LEU A 121 -9.34 -10.69 -15.29
C LEU A 121 -10.73 -11.20 -14.90
N SER A 122 -10.82 -12.29 -14.11
CA SER A 122 -12.09 -12.90 -13.71
C SER A 122 -12.74 -12.25 -12.49
N THR A 123 -11.97 -11.65 -11.59
CA THR A 123 -12.51 -11.04 -10.34
C THR A 123 -13.55 -9.94 -10.63
N PRO A 124 -13.31 -8.97 -11.52
CA PRO A 124 -14.33 -7.96 -11.84
C PRO A 124 -15.62 -8.56 -12.41
N LEU A 125 -15.52 -9.61 -13.26
CA LEU A 125 -16.68 -10.27 -13.81
C LEU A 125 -17.50 -11.00 -12.74
N LYS A 126 -16.86 -11.65 -11.77
CA LYS A 126 -17.53 -12.28 -10.63
C LYS A 126 -18.25 -11.25 -9.77
N VAL A 127 -17.59 -10.12 -9.51
CA VAL A 127 -18.16 -9.03 -8.72
C VAL A 127 -19.39 -8.45 -9.41
N LEU A 128 -19.30 -8.12 -10.70
CA LEU A 128 -20.41 -7.55 -11.48
C LEU A 128 -21.59 -8.52 -11.62
N SER A 129 -21.33 -9.83 -11.75
CA SER A 129 -22.37 -10.84 -11.84
C SER A 129 -23.02 -11.22 -10.50
N GLY A 130 -22.46 -10.73 -9.37
CA GLY A 130 -22.89 -11.12 -8.02
C GLY A 130 -22.60 -12.60 -7.68
N ASN A 131 -21.91 -13.33 -8.57
CA ASN A 131 -21.67 -14.78 -8.42
C ASN A 131 -20.38 -15.03 -7.62
N ILE A 132 -20.37 -14.61 -6.36
CA ILE A 132 -19.23 -14.77 -5.46
C ILE A 132 -19.55 -15.91 -4.48
N LYS A 133 -18.79 -16.99 -4.60
CA LYS A 133 -18.93 -18.13 -3.67
C LYS A 133 -18.32 -17.77 -2.31
N LYS A 134 -18.90 -18.26 -1.22
CA LYS A 134 -18.39 -18.04 0.15
C LYS A 134 -16.97 -18.58 0.35
N GLU A 135 -16.59 -19.59 -0.40
CA GLU A 135 -15.28 -20.24 -0.35
C GLU A 135 -14.21 -19.47 -1.17
N ASP A 136 -14.63 -18.53 -2.02
CA ASP A 136 -13.70 -17.71 -2.82
C ASP A 136 -13.12 -16.55 -1.99
N ARG A 137 -12.29 -16.88 -1.00
CA ARG A 137 -11.64 -15.95 -0.08
C ARG A 137 -10.85 -14.83 -0.81
N TRP A 138 -10.35 -15.13 -2.01
CA TRP A 138 -9.60 -14.16 -2.82
C TRP A 138 -10.48 -13.05 -3.35
N THR A 139 -11.64 -13.40 -3.91
CA THR A 139 -12.60 -12.42 -4.39
C THR A 139 -13.21 -11.64 -3.24
N GLN A 140 -13.46 -12.29 -2.08
CA GLN A 140 -13.95 -11.61 -0.89
C GLN A 140 -12.92 -10.60 -0.36
N ALA A 141 -11.66 -10.99 -0.20
CA ALA A 141 -10.60 -10.08 0.24
C ALA A 141 -10.41 -8.89 -0.74
N ALA A 142 -10.54 -9.13 -2.05
CA ALA A 142 -10.51 -8.05 -3.03
C ALA A 142 -11.68 -7.08 -2.85
N LEU A 143 -12.90 -7.59 -2.58
CA LEU A 143 -14.07 -6.75 -2.31
C LEU A 143 -13.92 -5.92 -1.03
N GLU A 144 -13.46 -6.57 0.03
CA GLU A 144 -13.23 -5.91 1.33
C GLU A 144 -12.13 -4.84 1.23
N ALA A 145 -11.13 -5.05 0.35
CA ALA A 145 -10.06 -4.09 0.12
C ALA A 145 -10.46 -2.91 -0.79
N TYR A 146 -11.55 -3.02 -1.56
CA TYR A 146 -12.00 -1.96 -2.45
C TYR A 146 -12.69 -0.83 -1.68
N GLY A 147 -12.12 0.36 -1.78
CA GLY A 147 -12.65 1.58 -1.18
C GLY A 147 -13.47 2.45 -2.12
N ILE A 148 -14.02 1.91 -3.21
CA ILE A 148 -14.77 2.68 -4.21
C ILE A 148 -16.12 2.02 -4.43
N GLY A 149 -17.20 2.83 -4.39
CA GLY A 149 -18.55 2.36 -4.66
C GLY A 149 -18.69 1.80 -6.08
N GLN A 150 -19.50 0.75 -6.23
CA GLN A 150 -19.78 0.17 -7.54
C GLN A 150 -20.74 1.07 -8.34
N ASP A 151 -20.56 1.13 -9.65
CA ASP A 151 -21.43 1.84 -10.59
C ASP A 151 -21.96 0.87 -11.65
N VAL A 152 -23.24 0.92 -11.90
CA VAL A 152 -23.90 0.09 -12.94
C VAL A 152 -23.59 0.59 -14.35
N ASN A 153 -23.22 1.87 -14.50
CA ASN A 153 -22.87 2.45 -15.78
C ASN A 153 -21.39 2.22 -16.10
N LEU A 154 -21.11 1.22 -16.90
CA LEU A 154 -19.76 0.84 -17.29
C LEU A 154 -18.96 1.96 -17.99
N LEU A 155 -19.64 2.95 -18.61
CA LEU A 155 -18.95 4.08 -19.24
C LEU A 155 -18.23 4.98 -18.23
N HIS A 156 -18.69 5.02 -16.99
CA HIS A 156 -18.03 5.80 -15.93
C HIS A 156 -16.62 5.28 -15.60
N TYR A 157 -16.39 3.97 -15.82
CA TYR A 157 -15.07 3.36 -15.61
C TYR A 157 -14.03 3.74 -16.69
N LEU A 158 -14.44 4.35 -17.81
CA LEU A 158 -13.49 4.89 -18.79
C LEU A 158 -12.59 5.97 -18.18
N GLY A 159 -13.08 6.71 -17.18
CA GLY A 159 -12.29 7.67 -16.42
C GLY A 159 -11.16 7.06 -15.60
N TRP A 160 -11.17 5.74 -15.38
CA TRP A 160 -10.09 5.04 -14.67
C TRP A 160 -8.86 4.81 -15.54
N VAL A 161 -9.02 4.80 -16.86
CA VAL A 161 -7.91 4.53 -17.81
C VAL A 161 -6.74 5.51 -17.58
N PRO A 162 -6.95 6.84 -17.50
CA PRO A 162 -5.85 7.76 -17.18
C PRO A 162 -5.15 7.42 -15.85
N ARG A 163 -5.90 7.02 -14.82
CA ARG A 163 -5.35 6.65 -13.49
C ARG A 163 -4.39 5.48 -13.57
N TYR A 164 -4.73 4.45 -14.37
CA TYR A 164 -3.84 3.30 -14.59
C TYR A 164 -2.63 3.65 -15.46
N LEU A 165 -2.80 4.52 -16.46
CA LEU A 165 -1.67 5.01 -17.27
C LEU A 165 -0.67 5.80 -16.41
N GLU A 166 -1.18 6.66 -15.53
CA GLU A 166 -0.38 7.40 -14.55
C GLU A 166 0.32 6.44 -13.58
N LEU A 167 -0.36 5.40 -13.10
CA LEU A 167 0.24 4.36 -12.24
C LEU A 167 1.41 3.67 -12.95
N PHE A 168 1.26 3.28 -14.22
CA PHE A 168 2.34 2.68 -14.98
C PHE A 168 3.51 3.64 -15.23
N ALA A 169 3.23 4.94 -15.41
CA ALA A 169 4.26 5.97 -15.49
C ALA A 169 5.01 6.11 -14.15
N GLU A 170 4.27 6.10 -13.04
CA GLU A 170 4.84 6.16 -11.69
C GLU A 170 5.72 4.95 -11.38
N ILE A 171 5.27 3.73 -11.69
CA ILE A 171 6.08 2.51 -11.57
C ILE A 171 7.40 2.65 -12.33
N ARG A 172 7.35 3.15 -13.58
CA ARG A 172 8.58 3.37 -14.38
C ARG A 172 9.49 4.42 -13.76
N SER A 173 8.92 5.45 -13.19
CA SER A 173 9.67 6.51 -12.51
C SER A 173 10.37 6.00 -11.24
N VAL A 174 9.65 5.28 -10.39
CA VAL A 174 10.20 4.71 -9.14
C VAL A 174 11.28 3.67 -9.43
N ARG A 175 11.15 2.86 -10.48
CA ARG A 175 12.23 1.93 -10.90
C ARG A 175 13.56 2.62 -11.16
N LYS A 176 13.58 3.88 -11.60
CA LYS A 176 14.82 4.63 -11.89
C LYS A 176 15.51 5.10 -10.63
N ILE A 177 14.79 5.21 -9.52
CA ILE A 177 15.31 5.76 -8.27
C ILE A 177 15.42 4.73 -7.15
N ILE A 178 14.91 3.52 -7.35
CA ILE A 178 14.85 2.48 -6.29
C ILE A 178 16.22 2.13 -5.73
N SER A 179 17.27 2.12 -6.55
CA SER A 179 18.65 1.87 -6.13
C SER A 179 19.21 2.94 -5.18
N ARG A 180 18.57 4.09 -5.08
CA ARG A 180 18.93 5.18 -4.16
C ARG A 180 18.30 5.03 -2.77
N LEU A 181 17.55 3.94 -2.55
CA LEU A 181 16.88 3.68 -1.28
C LEU A 181 17.92 3.25 -0.23
N THR A 182 18.14 4.09 0.77
CA THR A 182 19.14 3.90 1.83
C THR A 182 18.55 3.70 3.21
N VAL A 183 17.26 4.04 3.40
CA VAL A 183 16.60 3.86 4.70
C VAL A 183 16.27 2.40 4.95
N ARG A 184 16.21 2.01 6.23
CA ARG A 184 15.81 0.66 6.64
C ARG A 184 14.45 0.31 6.04
N THR A 185 14.42 -0.73 5.21
CA THR A 185 13.21 -1.13 4.49
C THR A 185 12.96 -2.63 4.58
N GLN A 186 11.74 -2.99 4.96
CA GLN A 186 11.23 -4.36 4.89
C GLN A 186 10.18 -4.45 3.78
N VAL A 187 10.37 -5.35 2.82
CA VAL A 187 9.47 -5.55 1.67
C VAL A 187 8.87 -6.96 1.72
N TYR A 188 7.57 -7.05 1.54
CA TYR A 188 6.85 -8.30 1.34
C TYR A 188 6.25 -8.36 -0.05
N LEU A 189 6.41 -9.49 -0.71
CA LEU A 189 5.82 -9.81 -2.01
C LEU A 189 5.07 -11.12 -1.90
N SER A 190 3.85 -11.17 -2.37
CA SER A 190 3.03 -12.38 -2.33
C SER A 190 3.31 -13.29 -3.53
N ALA A 191 3.56 -14.57 -3.29
CA ALA A 191 3.86 -15.55 -4.35
C ALA A 191 2.73 -15.70 -5.37
N HIS A 192 1.50 -15.58 -4.88
CA HIS A 192 0.28 -15.73 -5.69
C HIS A 192 -0.41 -14.40 -5.99
N ASP A 193 0.29 -13.26 -5.84
CA ASP A 193 -0.24 -11.94 -6.18
C ASP A 193 -0.74 -11.91 -7.63
N GLU A 194 -1.94 -11.39 -7.86
CA GLU A 194 -2.62 -11.39 -9.15
C GLU A 194 -2.13 -10.27 -10.09
N MET A 195 -1.56 -9.22 -9.51
CA MET A 195 -1.19 -7.96 -10.18
C MET A 195 0.30 -7.66 -10.13
N VAL A 196 0.96 -8.01 -9.03
CA VAL A 196 2.38 -7.74 -8.82
C VAL A 196 3.20 -9.03 -8.95
N SER A 197 4.23 -9.01 -9.77
CA SER A 197 5.12 -10.16 -9.91
C SER A 197 6.09 -10.23 -8.74
N PRO A 198 6.26 -11.40 -8.08
CA PRO A 198 7.32 -11.60 -7.08
C PRO A 198 8.72 -11.32 -7.63
N ALA A 199 8.90 -11.33 -8.95
CA ALA A 199 10.15 -10.91 -9.60
C ALA A 199 10.49 -9.43 -9.38
N SER A 200 9.58 -8.62 -8.79
CA SER A 200 9.89 -7.29 -8.26
C SER A 200 11.03 -7.32 -7.23
N ALA A 201 11.21 -8.43 -6.49
CA ALA A 201 12.32 -8.66 -5.56
C ALA A 201 13.70 -8.41 -6.21
N LYS A 202 13.84 -8.73 -7.50
CA LYS A 202 15.11 -8.57 -8.21
C LYS A 202 15.57 -7.11 -8.33
N LEU A 203 14.63 -6.16 -8.26
CA LEU A 203 14.92 -4.73 -8.38
C LEU A 203 15.45 -4.11 -7.06
N PHE A 204 15.31 -4.83 -5.95
CA PHE A 204 15.86 -4.43 -4.66
C PHE A 204 17.25 -5.02 -4.36
N LYS A 205 17.82 -5.86 -5.24
CA LYS A 205 19.07 -6.57 -4.97
C LYS A 205 20.27 -5.67 -4.66
N GLU A 206 20.28 -4.46 -5.24
CA GLU A 206 21.36 -3.49 -5.05
C GLU A 206 21.12 -2.57 -3.84
N CYS A 207 19.98 -2.71 -3.15
CA CYS A 207 19.63 -1.88 -2.02
C CYS A 207 20.02 -2.59 -0.71
N HIS A 208 21.19 -2.29 -0.15
CA HIS A 208 21.72 -2.96 1.05
C HIS A 208 20.85 -2.76 2.30
N SER A 209 20.06 -1.69 2.36
CA SER A 209 19.13 -1.39 3.45
C SER A 209 17.79 -2.12 3.36
N VAL A 210 17.57 -2.89 2.27
CA VAL A 210 16.28 -3.52 1.97
C VAL A 210 16.34 -5.02 2.24
N LYS A 211 15.41 -5.51 3.06
CA LYS A 211 15.15 -6.94 3.22
C LYS A 211 13.86 -7.30 2.50
N VAL A 212 13.90 -8.31 1.63
CA VAL A 212 12.73 -8.79 0.89
C VAL A 212 12.35 -10.17 1.36
N LYS A 213 11.08 -10.36 1.72
CA LYS A 213 10.46 -11.66 2.02
C LYS A 213 9.35 -11.96 1.01
N VAL A 214 9.15 -13.22 0.70
CA VAL A 214 8.05 -13.68 -0.14
C VAL A 214 7.06 -14.44 0.74
N LEU A 215 5.79 -14.02 0.70
CA LEU A 215 4.67 -14.68 1.38
C LEU A 215 4.19 -15.83 0.49
N PRO A 216 4.35 -17.09 0.93
CA PRO A 216 4.20 -18.25 0.04
C PRO A 216 2.75 -18.53 -0.36
N THR A 217 1.77 -18.13 0.44
CA THR A 217 0.36 -18.53 0.29
C THR A 217 -0.60 -17.36 0.09
N SER A 218 -0.09 -16.14 0.02
CA SER A 218 -0.87 -14.90 -0.11
C SER A 218 -0.92 -14.35 -1.53
N GLY A 219 -1.90 -13.48 -1.79
CA GLY A 219 -2.11 -12.74 -3.02
C GLY A 219 -1.95 -11.24 -2.84
N HIS A 220 -2.63 -10.46 -3.70
CA HIS A 220 -2.54 -9.00 -3.63
C HIS A 220 -3.30 -8.45 -2.42
N TYR A 221 -4.52 -8.91 -2.21
CA TYR A 221 -5.38 -8.49 -1.10
C TYR A 221 -5.60 -9.59 -0.08
N TYR A 222 -5.57 -10.85 -0.49
CA TYR A 222 -5.76 -11.99 0.38
C TYR A 222 -4.44 -12.39 1.05
N TYR A 223 -4.41 -12.35 2.37
CA TYR A 223 -3.34 -12.90 3.19
C TYR A 223 -3.84 -14.13 3.94
N SER A 224 -3.10 -15.24 3.83
CA SER A 224 -3.42 -16.44 4.62
C SER A 224 -3.11 -16.22 6.10
N ASP A 225 -3.72 -17.01 6.98
CA ASP A 225 -3.51 -16.89 8.43
C ASP A 225 -2.03 -17.05 8.83
N SER A 226 -1.29 -17.93 8.13
CA SER A 226 0.14 -18.15 8.38
C SER A 226 0.98 -16.95 7.94
N ASP A 227 0.69 -16.38 6.76
CA ASP A 227 1.41 -15.24 6.23
C ASP A 227 1.06 -13.96 6.99
N THR A 228 -0.21 -13.83 7.44
CA THR A 228 -0.64 -12.72 8.31
C THR A 228 0.12 -12.73 9.64
N ARG A 229 0.23 -13.90 10.29
CA ARG A 229 1.03 -14.04 11.52
C ARG A 229 2.49 -13.65 11.30
N MET A 230 3.10 -14.14 10.20
CA MET A 230 4.47 -13.77 9.85
C MET A 230 4.62 -12.25 9.68
N LEU A 231 3.69 -11.60 8.95
CA LEU A 231 3.68 -10.14 8.78
C LEU A 231 3.57 -9.41 10.11
N GLN A 232 2.70 -9.86 11.00
CA GLN A 232 2.48 -9.26 12.30
C GLN A 232 3.71 -9.39 13.22
N ASP A 233 4.33 -10.56 13.26
CA ASP A 233 5.51 -10.80 14.08
C ASP A 233 6.71 -10.00 13.57
N ASP A 234 6.91 -9.98 12.26
CA ASP A 234 7.95 -9.16 11.64
C ASP A 234 7.70 -7.66 11.84
N PHE A 235 6.43 -7.23 11.79
CA PHE A 235 6.08 -5.82 12.01
C PHE A 235 6.38 -5.37 13.44
N ARG A 236 6.02 -6.19 14.46
CA ARG A 236 6.40 -5.91 15.86
C ARG A 236 7.91 -5.72 16.03
N GLN A 237 8.71 -6.63 15.44
CA GLN A 237 10.16 -6.53 15.47
C GLN A 237 10.67 -5.31 14.72
N PHE A 238 10.03 -4.97 13.61
CA PHE A 238 10.42 -3.83 12.78
C PHE A 238 10.17 -2.50 13.51
N VAL A 239 8.99 -2.27 14.08
CA VAL A 239 8.69 -1.04 14.82
C VAL A 239 9.58 -0.89 16.05
N ALA A 240 9.81 -1.98 16.82
CA ALA A 240 10.72 -1.96 17.95
C ALA A 240 12.14 -1.52 17.55
N SER A 241 12.58 -1.86 16.36
CA SER A 241 13.92 -1.53 15.85
C SER A 241 14.05 -0.13 15.25
N VAL A 242 12.94 0.59 15.07
CA VAL A 242 12.92 1.99 14.61
C VAL A 242 12.99 2.95 15.81
N GLN A 243 12.54 2.51 16.99
CA GLN A 243 12.62 3.29 18.24
C GLN A 243 14.05 3.56 18.71
N VAL A 244 14.99 2.69 18.39
CA VAL A 244 16.40 2.77 18.74
C VAL A 244 17.15 3.60 17.72
#